data_39dc1411133a1562c5bd8ccf6850bcc4
#
_entry.id   39dc1411133a1562c5bd8ccf6850bcc4
#
_cell.length_a   1.000
_cell.length_b   1.000
_cell.length_c   1.000
_cell.angle_alpha   90.00
_cell.angle_beta   90.00
_cell.angle_gamma   90.00
#
_symmetry.space_group_name_H-M   'P 1'
#
loop_
_entity.id
_entity.type
_entity.pdbx_description
1 polymer ?
#
loop_
_entity_poly.entity_id
_entity_poly.type
_entity_poly.pdbx_seq_one_letter_code
_entity_poly.pdbx_strand_id
1 'polypeptide(L)'
;RPADGLLKTIAEKASQPAFAGIGMGSDSLYLVPFAHNTLLDGYNGHLPWLQSAPDPLSTVTWQTWVEISDATAEQLGVKEGDILRIESSKDSIRAVAYPSPAVPPNTISIPFGQGRKHGSEYATDRNGSESSNVMDILETTTVSGTGSLAWAGTRVRVTKTGESISISKLEGNVRAEEIGILPAEDIIKTIAPENA
;
A
#
# COMPACT_ATOMS: atom_id res chain seq x y z
N ARG A 1 18.51 34.49 -16.63
CA ARG A 1 17.05 34.15 -16.63
C ARG A 1 16.85 33.03 -17.63
N PRO A 2 16.11 31.97 -17.31
CA PRO A 2 15.72 30.98 -18.33
C PRO A 2 14.92 31.68 -19.42
N ALA A 3 15.12 31.26 -20.66
CA ALA A 3 14.41 31.84 -21.80
C ALA A 3 12.89 31.59 -21.61
N ASP A 4 12.07 32.61 -21.86
CA ASP A 4 10.61 32.55 -21.68
C ASP A 4 9.96 31.35 -22.39
N GLY A 5 10.54 30.95 -23.54
CA GLY A 5 10.11 29.74 -24.25
C GLY A 5 10.32 28.43 -23.49
N LEU A 6 11.36 28.31 -22.66
CA LEU A 6 11.63 27.12 -21.88
C LEU A 6 10.60 26.96 -20.74
N LEU A 7 10.27 28.04 -20.05
CA LEU A 7 9.26 28.04 -18.99
C LEU A 7 7.88 27.66 -19.51
N LYS A 8 7.52 28.19 -20.69
CA LYS A 8 6.25 27.85 -21.36
C LYS A 8 6.21 26.35 -21.72
N THR A 9 7.28 25.82 -22.31
CA THR A 9 7.37 24.39 -22.65
C THR A 9 7.33 23.49 -21.42
N ILE A 10 7.97 23.89 -20.32
CA ILE A 10 7.91 23.16 -19.05
C ILE A 10 6.48 23.17 -18.50
N ALA A 11 5.81 24.31 -18.48
CA ALA A 11 4.45 24.44 -17.99
C ALA A 11 3.46 23.61 -18.83
N GLU A 12 3.58 23.64 -20.16
CA GLU A 12 2.74 22.84 -21.06
C GLU A 12 2.93 21.33 -20.84
N LYS A 13 4.17 20.87 -20.66
CA LYS A 13 4.48 19.45 -20.38
C LYS A 13 4.08 19.03 -18.97
N ALA A 14 4.22 19.89 -17.98
CA ALA A 14 3.81 19.61 -16.61
C ALA A 14 2.28 19.52 -16.45
N SER A 15 1.52 20.21 -17.30
CA SER A 15 0.06 20.20 -17.26
C SER A 15 -0.58 18.96 -17.92
N GLN A 16 0.21 18.11 -18.57
CA GLN A 16 -0.27 16.91 -19.27
C GLN A 16 0.49 15.66 -18.84
N PRO A 17 0.27 15.17 -17.62
CA PRO A 17 0.89 13.93 -17.18
C PRO A 17 0.40 12.77 -18.05
N ALA A 18 1.33 11.97 -18.56
CA ALA A 18 1.02 10.74 -19.27
C ALA A 18 0.91 9.59 -18.28
N PHE A 19 -0.25 8.95 -18.26
CA PHE A 19 -0.48 7.72 -17.50
C PHE A 19 -0.52 6.54 -18.46
N ALA A 20 0.04 5.42 -18.04
CA ALA A 20 0.01 4.14 -18.75
C ALA A 20 -0.84 3.13 -18.00
N GLY A 21 -1.27 2.08 -18.66
CA GLY A 21 -2.02 0.98 -18.08
C GLY A 21 -3.48 0.92 -18.53
N ILE A 22 -4.36 0.48 -17.66
CA ILE A 22 -5.79 0.35 -17.94
C ILE A 22 -6.38 1.73 -18.24
N GLY A 23 -7.08 1.83 -19.36
CA GLY A 23 -7.62 3.10 -19.87
C GLY A 23 -8.46 3.86 -18.84
N MET A 24 -8.57 5.17 -19.04
CA MET A 24 -9.22 6.14 -18.14
C MET A 24 -10.75 5.93 -18.07
N GLY A 25 -11.20 4.80 -17.53
CA GLY A 25 -12.58 4.58 -17.12
C GLY A 25 -12.80 5.05 -15.67
N SER A 26 -14.06 5.22 -15.27
CA SER A 26 -14.47 5.57 -13.90
C SER A 26 -13.89 4.60 -12.83
N ASP A 27 -13.57 3.39 -13.23
CA ASP A 27 -13.15 2.29 -12.35
C ASP A 27 -11.63 2.14 -12.23
N SER A 28 -10.85 3.05 -12.84
CA SER A 28 -9.40 2.98 -12.79
C SER A 28 -8.84 3.93 -11.73
N LEU A 29 -7.96 3.39 -10.88
CA LEU A 29 -7.30 4.12 -9.80
C LEU A 29 -5.83 4.42 -10.17
N TYR A 30 -5.27 5.43 -9.52
CA TYR A 30 -3.84 5.71 -9.59
C TYR A 30 -3.08 4.76 -8.66
N LEU A 31 -2.04 4.14 -9.16
CA LEU A 31 -1.12 3.33 -8.35
C LEU A 31 0.12 4.15 -8.00
N VAL A 32 0.36 4.31 -6.71
CA VAL A 32 1.56 4.97 -6.17
C VAL A 32 2.37 3.92 -5.40
N PRO A 33 3.41 3.34 -6.02
CA PRO A 33 4.30 2.43 -5.29
C PRO A 33 5.24 3.24 -4.39
N PHE A 34 5.58 2.69 -3.23
CA PHE A 34 6.55 3.31 -2.32
C PHE A 34 7.50 2.26 -1.73
N ALA A 35 8.67 2.69 -1.27
CA ALA A 35 9.63 1.79 -0.67
C ALA A 35 9.17 1.37 0.73
N HIS A 36 9.19 0.06 1.00
CA HIS A 36 8.97 -0.44 2.35
C HIS A 36 10.08 0.06 3.28
N ASN A 37 9.72 0.59 4.45
CA ASN A 37 10.68 1.25 5.33
C ASN A 37 11.82 0.35 5.82
N THR A 38 11.56 -0.94 6.03
CA THR A 38 12.55 -1.90 6.50
C THR A 38 13.16 -2.75 5.38
N LEU A 39 12.36 -3.12 4.39
CA LEU A 39 12.79 -3.99 3.30
C LEU A 39 13.37 -3.22 2.12
N LEU A 40 13.18 -1.89 2.09
CA LEU A 40 13.60 -0.99 1.02
C LEU A 40 13.07 -1.44 -0.35
N ASP A 41 13.99 -1.73 -1.28
CA ASP A 41 13.68 -2.27 -2.61
C ASP A 41 13.47 -3.79 -2.62
N GLY A 42 13.42 -4.43 -1.45
CA GLY A 42 13.31 -5.87 -1.26
C GLY A 42 14.64 -6.59 -1.16
N TYR A 43 15.78 -5.89 -1.24
CA TYR A 43 17.09 -6.51 -1.04
C TYR A 43 17.17 -7.23 0.32
N ASN A 44 16.56 -6.63 1.34
CA ASN A 44 16.52 -7.15 2.71
C ASN A 44 15.36 -8.13 2.98
N GLY A 45 14.53 -8.44 2.00
CA GLY A 45 13.34 -9.28 2.17
C GLY A 45 13.61 -10.72 2.65
N HIS A 46 14.85 -11.18 2.59
CA HIS A 46 15.27 -12.50 3.09
C HIS A 46 15.57 -12.52 4.59
N LEU A 47 15.56 -11.38 5.26
CA LEU A 47 15.91 -11.26 6.68
C LEU A 47 14.64 -11.29 7.55
N PRO A 48 14.41 -12.35 8.35
CA PRO A 48 13.16 -12.52 9.10
C PRO A 48 12.94 -11.42 10.15
N TRP A 49 13.98 -10.90 10.76
CA TRP A 49 13.86 -9.79 11.71
C TRP A 49 13.41 -8.48 11.07
N LEU A 50 13.73 -8.24 9.78
CA LEU A 50 13.22 -7.09 9.04
C LEU A 50 11.80 -7.32 8.54
N GLN A 51 11.42 -8.55 8.23
CA GLN A 51 10.04 -8.92 7.95
C GLN A 51 9.14 -8.74 9.18
N SER A 52 9.68 -8.99 10.37
CA SER A 52 8.96 -8.82 11.64
C SER A 52 8.94 -7.38 12.15
N ALA A 53 9.78 -6.51 11.58
CA ALA A 53 9.80 -5.09 11.95
C ALA A 53 8.57 -4.40 11.36
N PRO A 54 7.72 -3.77 12.20
CA PRO A 54 6.50 -3.15 11.71
C PRO A 54 6.79 -1.91 10.86
N ASP A 55 5.96 -1.71 9.87
CA ASP A 55 5.93 -0.42 9.18
C ASP A 55 5.56 0.69 10.18
N PRO A 56 6.25 1.84 10.20
CA PRO A 56 6.05 2.86 11.23
C PRO A 56 4.68 3.57 11.16
N LEU A 57 3.96 3.47 10.07
CA LEU A 57 2.65 4.09 9.91
C LEU A 57 1.50 3.09 10.01
N SER A 58 1.57 2.00 9.26
CA SER A 58 0.52 1.00 9.21
C SER A 58 0.66 -0.08 10.27
N THR A 59 1.85 -0.22 10.87
CA THR A 59 2.24 -1.30 11.79
C THR A 59 2.17 -2.71 11.21
N VAL A 60 1.94 -2.82 9.90
CA VAL A 60 1.87 -4.10 9.17
C VAL A 60 3.25 -4.76 9.13
N THR A 61 3.24 -6.09 9.24
CA THR A 61 4.41 -6.96 9.14
C THR A 61 4.13 -8.09 8.17
N TRP A 62 5.14 -8.65 7.54
CA TRP A 62 5.13 -9.86 6.71
C TRP A 62 4.32 -9.81 5.42
N GLN A 63 3.22 -9.08 5.38
CA GLN A 63 2.26 -9.06 4.27
C GLN A 63 2.52 -7.89 3.32
N THR A 64 2.07 -8.05 2.07
CA THR A 64 1.88 -6.92 1.16
C THR A 64 0.49 -6.35 1.38
N TRP A 65 0.40 -5.08 1.78
CA TRP A 65 -0.86 -4.39 1.93
C TRP A 65 -1.08 -3.36 0.84
N VAL A 66 -2.33 -3.01 0.62
CA VAL A 66 -2.70 -1.91 -0.25
C VAL A 66 -3.42 -0.84 0.56
N GLU A 67 -2.79 0.31 0.66
CA GLU A 67 -3.43 1.49 1.23
C GLU A 67 -4.43 2.06 0.23
N ILE A 68 -5.64 2.25 0.68
CA ILE A 68 -6.76 2.79 -0.10
C ILE A 68 -7.45 3.87 0.71
N SER A 69 -7.82 5.01 0.08
CA SER A 69 -8.52 6.05 0.81
C SER A 69 -9.87 5.56 1.35
N ASP A 70 -10.24 6.05 2.54
CA ASP A 70 -11.52 5.67 3.17
C ASP A 70 -12.70 5.90 2.23
N ALA A 71 -12.72 7.03 1.50
CA ALA A 71 -13.76 7.34 0.54
C ALA A 71 -13.83 6.36 -0.64
N THR A 72 -12.66 5.92 -1.16
CA THR A 72 -12.62 4.93 -2.24
C THR A 72 -12.95 3.54 -1.71
N ALA A 73 -12.52 3.20 -0.51
CA ALA A 73 -12.86 1.94 0.16
C ALA A 73 -14.38 1.82 0.36
N GLU A 74 -15.02 2.89 0.83
CA GLU A 74 -16.47 2.94 1.00
C GLU A 74 -17.22 2.76 -0.33
N GLN A 75 -16.79 3.45 -1.38
CA GLN A 75 -17.38 3.33 -2.72
C GLN A 75 -17.28 1.91 -3.28
N LEU A 76 -16.18 1.22 -3.05
CA LEU A 76 -15.95 -0.15 -3.50
C LEU A 76 -16.45 -1.22 -2.50
N GLY A 77 -16.95 -0.80 -1.34
CA GLY A 77 -17.38 -1.69 -0.27
C GLY A 77 -16.23 -2.52 0.31
N VAL A 78 -15.02 -1.96 0.30
CA VAL A 78 -13.78 -2.57 0.81
C VAL A 78 -13.63 -2.29 2.29
N LYS A 79 -13.21 -3.30 3.05
CA LYS A 79 -12.89 -3.20 4.47
C LYS A 79 -11.46 -3.66 4.71
N GLU A 80 -10.91 -3.28 5.85
CA GLU A 80 -9.61 -3.80 6.31
C GLU A 80 -9.62 -5.33 6.32
N GLY A 81 -8.57 -5.92 5.78
CA GLY A 81 -8.44 -7.38 5.69
C GLY A 81 -9.06 -8.01 4.43
N ASP A 82 -9.86 -7.28 3.65
CA ASP A 82 -10.36 -7.80 2.37
C ASP A 82 -9.19 -8.05 1.40
N ILE A 83 -9.21 -9.18 0.71
CA ILE A 83 -8.25 -9.44 -0.36
C ILE A 83 -8.72 -8.75 -1.64
N LEU A 84 -7.88 -7.90 -2.14
CA LEU A 84 -8.10 -7.18 -3.40
C LEU A 84 -7.28 -7.79 -4.52
N ARG A 85 -7.89 -7.91 -5.69
CA ARG A 85 -7.19 -8.12 -6.95
C ARG A 85 -6.94 -6.79 -7.62
N ILE A 86 -5.70 -6.50 -7.92
CA ILE A 86 -5.22 -5.26 -8.51
C ILE A 86 -4.64 -5.61 -9.88
N GLU A 87 -5.23 -5.07 -10.93
CA GLU A 87 -4.90 -5.38 -12.32
C GLU A 87 -4.39 -4.13 -13.03
N SER A 88 -3.27 -4.28 -13.73
CA SER A 88 -2.81 -3.32 -14.74
C SER A 88 -2.99 -3.90 -16.15
N SER A 89 -2.51 -3.19 -17.17
CA SER A 89 -2.43 -3.76 -18.53
C SER A 89 -1.38 -4.87 -18.63
N LYS A 90 -0.49 -5.00 -17.67
CA LYS A 90 0.65 -5.90 -17.70
C LYS A 90 0.39 -7.22 -16.98
N ASP A 91 -0.16 -7.16 -15.77
CA ASP A 91 -0.42 -8.34 -14.94
C ASP A 91 -1.40 -7.97 -13.82
N SER A 92 -1.67 -8.92 -12.92
CA SER A 92 -2.48 -8.73 -11.72
C SER A 92 -1.79 -9.31 -10.50
N ILE A 93 -1.98 -8.64 -9.36
CA ILE A 93 -1.54 -9.11 -8.06
C ILE A 93 -2.72 -9.15 -7.09
N ARG A 94 -2.51 -9.83 -5.96
CA ARG A 94 -3.43 -9.86 -4.82
C ARG A 94 -2.74 -9.20 -3.63
N ALA A 95 -3.47 -8.39 -2.88
CA ALA A 95 -2.96 -7.79 -1.66
C ALA A 95 -4.07 -7.50 -0.66
N VAL A 96 -3.72 -7.37 0.61
CA VAL A 96 -4.65 -7.10 1.70
C VAL A 96 -5.01 -5.63 1.73
N ALA A 97 -6.29 -5.33 1.83
CA ALA A 97 -6.78 -3.95 1.94
C ALA A 97 -6.47 -3.34 3.30
N TYR A 98 -5.93 -2.13 3.27
CA TYR A 98 -5.69 -1.29 4.43
C TYR A 98 -6.29 0.11 4.17
N PRO A 99 -7.55 0.38 4.58
CA PRO A 99 -8.11 1.71 4.50
C PRO A 99 -7.26 2.72 5.28
N SER A 100 -6.94 3.83 4.65
CA SER A 100 -6.04 4.85 5.22
C SER A 100 -6.47 6.26 4.84
N PRO A 101 -6.63 7.17 5.81
CA PRO A 101 -6.95 8.57 5.53
C PRO A 101 -5.79 9.34 4.87
N ALA A 102 -4.58 8.77 4.87
CA ALA A 102 -3.41 9.39 4.27
C ALA A 102 -3.38 9.29 2.73
N VAL A 103 -4.20 8.42 2.15
CA VAL A 103 -4.25 8.20 0.69
C VAL A 103 -5.32 9.08 0.06
N PRO A 104 -5.02 9.83 -1.01
CA PRO A 104 -6.01 10.62 -1.72
C PRO A 104 -7.10 9.77 -2.37
N PRO A 105 -8.31 10.31 -2.60
CA PRO A 105 -9.35 9.63 -3.36
C PRO A 105 -8.87 9.17 -4.74
N ASN A 106 -9.42 8.06 -5.23
CA ASN A 106 -9.06 7.43 -6.51
C ASN A 106 -7.59 7.00 -6.63
N THR A 107 -6.92 6.83 -5.50
CA THR A 107 -5.53 6.41 -5.44
C THR A 107 -5.40 5.19 -4.53
N ILE A 108 -4.46 4.33 -4.86
CA ILE A 108 -3.97 3.28 -3.97
C ILE A 108 -2.45 3.37 -3.87
N SER A 109 -1.93 3.01 -2.71
CA SER A 109 -0.49 2.93 -2.47
C SER A 109 -0.10 1.52 -2.05
N ILE A 110 1.00 1.01 -2.59
CA ILE A 110 1.48 -0.35 -2.31
C ILE A 110 2.99 -0.31 -2.08
N PRO A 111 3.49 -0.84 -0.95
CA PRO A 111 4.93 -0.95 -0.75
C PRO A 111 5.54 -2.00 -1.67
N PHE A 112 6.70 -1.70 -2.24
CA PHE A 112 7.51 -2.72 -2.88
C PHE A 112 8.54 -3.28 -1.90
N GLY A 113 9.04 -4.48 -2.17
CA GLY A 113 10.00 -5.18 -1.32
C GLY A 113 9.58 -6.58 -0.91
N GLN A 114 8.31 -6.92 -1.13
CA GLN A 114 7.72 -8.23 -0.89
C GLN A 114 7.47 -9.02 -2.18
N GLY A 115 6.99 -10.26 -2.06
CA GLY A 115 6.44 -11.06 -3.16
C GLY A 115 7.48 -11.60 -4.12
N ARG A 116 8.63 -12.05 -3.64
CA ARG A 116 9.63 -12.72 -4.49
C ARG A 116 9.14 -14.09 -4.93
N LYS A 117 9.30 -14.38 -6.21
CA LYS A 117 8.97 -15.71 -6.78
C LYS A 117 10.02 -16.76 -6.45
N HIS A 118 11.26 -16.34 -6.21
CA HIS A 118 12.41 -17.20 -5.89
C HIS A 118 13.29 -16.55 -4.84
N GLY A 119 13.95 -17.34 -4.03
CA GLY A 119 14.90 -16.84 -3.04
C GLY A 119 14.70 -17.45 -1.66
N SER A 120 14.82 -16.64 -0.65
CA SER A 120 14.78 -17.11 0.72
C SER A 120 13.37 -17.46 1.16
N GLU A 121 13.31 -18.36 2.11
CA GLU A 121 12.13 -18.88 2.77
C GLU A 121 11.18 -17.78 3.27
N TYR A 122 11.72 -16.67 3.70
CA TYR A 122 10.97 -15.57 4.32
C TYR A 122 10.51 -14.49 3.35
N ALA A 123 11.01 -14.49 2.12
CA ALA A 123 10.70 -13.50 1.11
C ALA A 123 9.70 -13.98 0.05
N THR A 124 9.39 -15.28 0.06
CA THR A 124 8.45 -15.90 -0.88
C THR A 124 7.14 -16.18 -0.22
N ASP A 125 6.05 -16.00 -0.96
CA ASP A 125 4.72 -16.40 -0.51
C ASP A 125 4.66 -17.92 -0.35
N ARG A 126 4.57 -18.41 0.89
CA ARG A 126 4.59 -19.85 1.19
C ARG A 126 3.26 -20.46 1.55
N ASN A 127 2.32 -19.68 2.05
CA ASN A 127 1.14 -20.21 2.70
C ASN A 127 -0.14 -19.44 2.36
N GLY A 128 -0.20 -18.77 1.21
CA GLY A 128 -1.34 -17.92 0.90
C GLY A 128 -1.40 -16.67 1.79
N SER A 129 -0.31 -16.35 2.51
CA SER A 129 -0.10 -15.02 3.03
C SER A 129 0.11 -14.14 1.82
N GLU A 130 -0.77 -13.17 1.62
CA GLU A 130 -0.82 -12.34 0.42
C GLU A 130 0.43 -11.46 0.29
N SER A 131 1.54 -12.11 -0.08
CA SER A 131 2.82 -11.44 -0.34
C SER A 131 3.00 -11.32 -1.84
N SER A 132 2.70 -10.15 -2.37
CA SER A 132 2.76 -9.88 -3.80
C SER A 132 3.79 -8.81 -4.13
N ASN A 133 4.35 -8.88 -5.32
CA ASN A 133 5.31 -7.89 -5.78
C ASN A 133 4.61 -6.85 -6.67
N VAL A 134 4.51 -5.63 -6.19
CA VAL A 134 3.91 -4.53 -6.96
C VAL A 134 4.63 -4.25 -8.28
N MET A 135 5.91 -4.61 -8.39
CA MET A 135 6.69 -4.43 -9.62
C MET A 135 6.14 -5.26 -10.80
N ASP A 136 5.41 -6.34 -10.51
CA ASP A 136 4.83 -7.19 -11.56
C ASP A 136 3.73 -6.45 -12.36
N ILE A 137 3.07 -5.47 -11.74
CA ILE A 137 1.98 -4.70 -12.35
C ILE A 137 2.38 -3.28 -12.79
N LEU A 138 3.61 -2.83 -12.48
CA LEU A 138 4.05 -1.50 -12.87
C LEU A 138 4.35 -1.42 -14.37
N GLU A 139 3.88 -0.35 -14.98
CA GLU A 139 4.21 -0.02 -16.36
C GLU A 139 5.64 0.52 -16.46
N THR A 140 6.35 0.09 -17.49
CA THR A 140 7.73 0.56 -17.76
C THR A 140 7.72 1.88 -18.53
N THR A 141 7.04 2.88 -17.98
CA THR A 141 6.94 4.21 -18.58
C THR A 141 8.03 5.12 -18.04
N THR A 142 8.61 5.92 -18.90
CA THR A 142 9.63 6.91 -18.52
C THR A 142 9.11 8.33 -18.68
N VAL A 143 9.60 9.22 -17.83
CA VAL A 143 9.29 10.65 -17.92
C VAL A 143 10.01 11.23 -19.13
N SER A 144 9.25 11.83 -20.04
CA SER A 144 9.81 12.48 -21.23
C SER A 144 10.79 13.60 -20.83
N GLY A 145 11.99 13.55 -21.37
CA GLY A 145 13.05 14.53 -21.15
C GLY A 145 14.07 14.15 -20.08
N THR A 146 13.72 13.36 -19.06
CA THR A 146 14.68 12.90 -18.05
C THR A 146 15.05 11.42 -18.19
N GLY A 147 14.18 10.62 -18.79
CA GLY A 147 14.36 9.17 -18.91
C GLY A 147 14.15 8.41 -17.59
N SER A 148 13.79 9.09 -16.50
CA SER A 148 13.51 8.44 -15.21
C SER A 148 12.20 7.65 -15.26
N LEU A 149 12.09 6.59 -14.47
CA LEU A 149 10.85 5.82 -14.35
C LEU A 149 9.71 6.70 -13.80
N ALA A 150 8.57 6.62 -14.46
CA ALA A 150 7.34 7.28 -14.01
C ALA A 150 6.62 6.39 -12.97
N TRP A 151 7.15 6.32 -11.76
CA TRP A 151 6.70 5.43 -10.69
C TRP A 151 5.18 5.46 -10.43
N ALA A 152 4.59 6.64 -10.41
CA ALA A 152 3.16 6.84 -10.20
C ALA A 152 2.37 6.95 -11.53
N GLY A 153 2.96 6.53 -12.63
CA GLY A 153 2.35 6.63 -13.96
C GLY A 153 1.40 5.47 -14.30
N THR A 154 1.30 4.47 -13.45
CA THR A 154 0.48 3.27 -13.70
C THR A 154 -0.96 3.47 -13.23
N ARG A 155 -1.91 3.08 -14.09
CA ARG A 155 -3.33 2.99 -13.75
C ARG A 155 -3.72 1.54 -13.56
N VAL A 156 -4.56 1.29 -12.55
CA VAL A 156 -4.99 -0.07 -12.20
C VAL A 156 -6.48 -0.13 -11.96
N ARG A 157 -7.04 -1.33 -12.10
CA ARG A 157 -8.39 -1.66 -11.63
C ARG A 157 -8.29 -2.45 -10.34
N VAL A 158 -9.17 -2.15 -9.40
CA VAL A 158 -9.24 -2.84 -8.11
C VAL A 158 -10.58 -3.54 -7.98
N THR A 159 -10.55 -4.83 -7.64
CA THR A 159 -11.77 -5.63 -7.40
C THR A 159 -11.61 -6.46 -6.14
N LYS A 160 -12.71 -6.62 -5.37
CA LYS A 160 -12.74 -7.53 -4.24
C LYS A 160 -12.77 -8.97 -4.74
N THR A 161 -11.98 -9.84 -4.11
CA THR A 161 -12.04 -11.28 -4.40
C THR A 161 -13.16 -12.00 -3.66
N GLY A 162 -13.70 -11.40 -2.60
CA GLY A 162 -14.65 -12.03 -1.69
C GLY A 162 -13.97 -12.77 -0.53
N GLU A 163 -12.65 -12.87 -0.55
CA GLU A 163 -11.85 -13.43 0.53
C GLU A 163 -11.39 -12.33 1.48
N SER A 164 -11.12 -12.69 2.74
CA SER A 164 -10.56 -11.80 3.75
C SER A 164 -9.60 -12.56 4.66
N ILE A 165 -8.57 -11.87 5.12
CA ILE A 165 -7.60 -12.37 6.10
C ILE A 165 -7.33 -11.30 7.15
N SER A 166 -6.85 -11.74 8.32
CA SER A 166 -6.35 -10.80 9.33
C SER A 166 -5.04 -10.18 8.87
N ILE A 167 -4.93 -8.86 8.95
CA ILE A 167 -3.66 -8.18 8.72
C ILE A 167 -2.74 -8.43 9.91
N SER A 168 -1.51 -8.89 9.63
CA SER A 168 -0.47 -9.01 10.63
C SER A 168 0.00 -7.63 11.05
N LYS A 169 -0.44 -7.16 12.19
CA LYS A 169 -0.02 -5.89 12.82
C LYS A 169 0.67 -6.16 14.14
N LEU A 170 1.67 -5.37 14.45
CA LEU A 170 2.32 -5.43 15.76
C LEU A 170 1.52 -4.68 16.84
N GLU A 171 0.59 -3.85 16.44
CA GLU A 171 -0.36 -3.24 17.36
C GLU A 171 -1.23 -4.33 17.99
N GLY A 172 -1.33 -4.27 19.31
CA GLY A 172 -2.20 -5.16 20.04
C GLY A 172 -3.67 -4.97 19.67
N ASN A 173 -4.11 -5.60 18.61
CA ASN A 173 -5.52 -5.88 18.38
C ASN A 173 -6.03 -7.00 19.30
N VAL A 174 -5.26 -7.35 20.30
CA VAL A 174 -5.73 -8.26 21.34
C VAL A 174 -6.60 -7.42 22.24
N ARG A 175 -7.90 -7.57 22.12
CA ARG A 175 -8.83 -7.00 23.09
C ARG A 175 -8.42 -7.51 24.45
N ALA A 176 -8.32 -6.62 25.42
CA ALA A 176 -7.97 -6.99 26.79
C ALA A 176 -8.87 -8.12 27.33
N GLU A 177 -10.10 -8.20 26.86
CA GLU A 177 -11.07 -9.25 27.10
C GLU A 177 -10.62 -10.62 26.59
N GLU A 178 -9.88 -10.69 25.48
CA GLU A 178 -9.40 -11.95 24.89
C GLU A 178 -8.18 -12.51 25.62
N ILE A 179 -7.41 -11.66 26.29
CA ILE A 179 -6.26 -12.10 27.09
C ILE A 179 -6.67 -12.44 28.54
N GLY A 180 -7.87 -12.05 28.96
CA GLY A 180 -8.39 -12.32 30.30
C GLY A 180 -7.61 -11.62 31.43
N ILE A 181 -6.82 -10.60 31.11
CA ILE A 181 -5.89 -10.00 32.06
C ILE A 181 -6.40 -8.68 32.65
N LEU A 182 -7.18 -7.89 31.94
CA LEU A 182 -7.77 -6.63 32.46
C LEU A 182 -9.02 -6.22 31.67
N PRO A 183 -10.07 -5.72 32.35
CA PRO A 183 -11.15 -5.02 31.64
C PRO A 183 -10.60 -3.74 30.96
N ALA A 184 -11.07 -3.48 29.75
CA ALA A 184 -10.60 -2.36 28.92
C ALA A 184 -10.75 -0.97 29.58
N GLU A 185 -11.52 -0.88 30.64
CA GLU A 185 -11.84 0.37 31.35
C GLU A 185 -10.76 0.83 32.34
N ASP A 186 -9.75 -0.01 32.64
CA ASP A 186 -8.85 0.25 33.78
C ASP A 186 -7.41 0.60 33.42
N ILE A 187 -7.06 0.74 32.14
CA ILE A 187 -5.67 1.03 31.72
C ILE A 187 -5.27 2.47 32.07
N ILE A 188 -6.22 3.39 32.14
CA ILE A 188 -5.96 4.77 32.57
C ILE A 188 -7.00 5.17 33.61
N LYS A 189 -6.64 5.17 34.88
CA LYS A 189 -7.46 5.78 35.93
C LYS A 189 -7.36 7.28 35.86
N THR A 190 -8.40 7.94 35.39
CA THR A 190 -8.56 9.36 35.52
C THR A 190 -9.16 9.63 36.92
N ILE A 191 -8.37 10.15 37.82
CA ILE A 191 -8.86 10.58 39.13
C ILE A 191 -9.37 12.01 38.98
N ALA A 192 -10.65 12.21 39.21
CA ALA A 192 -11.20 13.58 39.26
C ALA A 192 -10.55 14.37 40.42
N PRO A 193 -10.23 15.65 40.21
CA PRO A 193 -9.56 16.46 41.26
C PRO A 193 -10.33 16.55 42.61
N GLU A 194 -11.60 16.26 42.59
CA GLU A 194 -12.49 16.25 43.77
C GLU A 194 -12.27 15.05 44.69
N ASN A 195 -11.54 14.03 44.25
CA ASN A 195 -11.28 12.78 44.97
C ASN A 195 -9.77 12.52 45.23
N ALA A 196 -8.92 13.53 45.05
CA ALA A 196 -7.50 13.46 45.31
C ALA A 196 -7.10 13.93 46.71
#